data_cca52642af4066fe92d99e62f288e90d
#
_entry.id   cca52642af4066fe92d99e62f288e90d
#
_cell.length_a   1.000
_cell.length_b   1.000
_cell.length_c   1.000
_cell.angle_alpha   90.00
_cell.angle_beta   90.00
_cell.angle_gamma   90.00
#
_symmetry.space_group_name_H-M   'P 1'
#
loop_
_entity.id
_entity.type
_entity.pdbx_description
1 polymer ?
#
loop_
_entity_poly.entity_id
_entity_poly.type
_entity_poly.pdbx_seq_one_letter_code
_entity_poly.pdbx_strand_id
1 'polypeptide(L)'
;MSSKKNEKDLPILLVIQTKDEDWVKLCSEYSSKFKVIQTTWDKIFLSSYSDLQYPMISIYASDNPLYPSQKNIIDNIKPNLLLIRNLVRSISPRIDSTPDYRNILYGFYHSNVPMINDLSAIIAEIEKPIMYGRLRKIRDKYGEKIFPLIKQYYYPNYSQIGVTPNVPYVLKVSFPHAGLGKIRINDYHDTEDIKSILALHKDYCAIEPFIDVDYELRIVFIAPNYYRVHKRQSMNWKVNFGMTNIREDCEMKPNWKKWIDLIYENYPDLLIFDIDALVDKNGKEYILEVNGSTQGFTPEHGDQDLEHMRDLVVRKMETILGEELLNKDNEAKKLFIENKNDVNIINNEDEKDTKIINLQNLVDDYKKKLKVYENNYLEILDELNTYKNKGNKISFQLIIFVISSVILILGVYWIIRK
;
A
#
# COMPACT_ATOMS: atom_id res chain seq x y z
N MET A 1 -19.79 28.56 17.99
CA MET A 1 -19.17 27.63 18.96
C MET A 1 -18.77 26.39 18.17
N SER A 2 -17.50 26.26 17.80
CA SER A 2 -17.01 25.06 17.11
C SER A 2 -16.90 23.93 18.14
N SER A 3 -17.70 22.89 17.98
CA SER A 3 -17.55 21.66 18.77
C SER A 3 -16.15 21.09 18.51
N LYS A 4 -15.32 21.00 19.55
CA LYS A 4 -14.07 20.23 19.51
C LYS A 4 -14.46 18.79 19.15
N LYS A 5 -14.18 18.35 17.89
CA LYS A 5 -14.23 16.93 17.56
C LYS A 5 -13.35 16.18 18.54
N ASN A 6 -13.88 15.13 19.16
CA ASN A 6 -13.08 14.26 20.01
C ASN A 6 -11.93 13.67 19.18
N GLU A 7 -10.72 13.58 19.72
CA GLU A 7 -9.55 12.99 19.07
C GLU A 7 -9.78 11.55 18.55
N LYS A 8 -10.81 10.88 19.05
CA LYS A 8 -11.22 9.53 18.64
C LYS A 8 -11.91 9.47 17.26
N ASP A 9 -12.38 10.61 16.74
CA ASP A 9 -13.20 10.67 15.51
C ASP A 9 -12.46 11.31 14.32
N LEU A 10 -11.15 11.59 14.47
CA LEU A 10 -10.38 12.15 13.37
C LEU A 10 -10.07 11.08 12.32
N PRO A 11 -10.16 11.44 11.03
CA PRO A 11 -9.70 10.58 9.94
C PRO A 11 -8.26 10.15 10.12
N ILE A 12 -7.90 8.95 9.62
CA ILE A 12 -6.60 8.36 9.82
C ILE A 12 -5.83 8.28 8.50
N LEU A 13 -4.65 8.89 8.48
CA LEU A 13 -3.60 8.61 7.53
C LEU A 13 -2.70 7.50 8.13
N LEU A 14 -2.70 6.34 7.50
CA LEU A 14 -1.78 5.25 7.85
C LEU A 14 -0.54 5.33 6.95
N VAL A 15 0.63 5.45 7.53
CA VAL A 15 1.90 5.52 6.81
C VAL A 15 2.72 4.27 7.13
N ILE A 16 3.13 3.55 6.08
CA ILE A 16 4.03 2.41 6.20
C ILE A 16 5.44 2.88 5.83
N GLN A 17 6.23 3.15 6.87
CA GLN A 17 7.60 3.63 6.76
C GLN A 17 8.40 3.36 8.04
N THR A 18 9.71 3.24 7.91
CA THR A 18 10.64 3.20 9.02
C THR A 18 10.76 4.58 9.71
N LYS A 19 11.55 4.67 10.78
CA LYS A 19 11.74 5.94 11.51
C LYS A 19 12.62 6.95 10.77
N ASP A 20 13.16 6.60 9.62
CA ASP A 20 14.03 7.48 8.83
C ASP A 20 13.27 8.71 8.28
N GLU A 21 11.95 8.59 8.11
CA GLU A 21 11.04 9.68 7.80
C GLU A 21 10.00 9.79 8.92
N ASP A 22 9.93 10.92 9.60
CA ASP A 22 8.96 11.17 10.69
C ASP A 22 7.70 11.86 10.14
N TRP A 23 6.75 11.06 9.66
CA TRP A 23 5.48 11.55 9.09
C TRP A 23 4.54 12.15 10.13
N VAL A 24 4.65 11.75 11.40
CA VAL A 24 3.87 12.35 12.50
C VAL A 24 4.30 13.79 12.69
N LYS A 25 5.60 14.04 12.73
CA LYS A 25 6.17 15.38 12.82
C LYS A 25 5.89 16.19 11.56
N LEU A 26 6.08 15.60 10.38
CA LEU A 26 5.92 16.25 9.08
C LEU A 26 4.48 16.77 8.86
N CYS A 27 3.48 16.05 9.37
CA CYS A 27 2.07 16.42 9.28
C CYS A 27 1.52 17.09 10.54
N SER A 28 2.35 17.52 11.49
CA SER A 28 1.91 18.04 12.80
C SER A 28 0.99 19.26 12.70
N GLU A 29 1.17 20.13 11.73
CA GLU A 29 0.31 21.30 11.47
C GLU A 29 -1.13 20.92 11.05
N TYR A 30 -1.32 19.70 10.53
CA TYR A 30 -2.62 19.17 10.12
C TYR A 30 -3.28 18.29 11.19
N SER A 31 -2.74 18.22 12.40
CA SER A 31 -3.23 17.35 13.49
C SER A 31 -4.68 17.62 13.92
N SER A 32 -5.22 18.80 13.61
CA SER A 32 -6.64 19.12 13.82
C SER A 32 -7.57 18.57 12.72
N LYS A 33 -7.04 18.17 11.57
CA LYS A 33 -7.79 17.67 10.41
C LYS A 33 -7.80 16.14 10.35
N PHE A 34 -6.66 15.50 10.61
CA PHE A 34 -6.51 14.05 10.60
C PHE A 34 -5.40 13.61 11.55
N LYS A 35 -5.44 12.34 11.93
CA LYS A 35 -4.43 11.67 12.74
C LYS A 35 -3.49 10.89 11.84
N VAL A 36 -2.18 10.99 12.09
CA VAL A 36 -1.17 10.15 11.43
C VAL A 36 -0.80 8.98 12.33
N ILE A 37 -0.83 7.77 11.77
CA ILE A 37 -0.30 6.56 12.40
C ILE A 37 0.80 6.05 11.48
N GLN A 38 2.03 5.96 12.00
CA GLN A 38 3.18 5.45 11.26
C GLN A 38 3.61 4.11 11.82
N THR A 39 3.85 3.14 10.93
CA THR A 39 4.24 1.77 11.30
C THR A 39 5.08 1.12 10.19
N THR A 40 5.55 -0.09 10.44
CA THR A 40 6.22 -0.95 9.46
C THR A 40 5.35 -2.16 9.14
N TRP A 41 5.61 -2.82 7.99
CA TRP A 41 4.82 -3.95 7.52
C TRP A 41 4.71 -5.10 8.52
N ASP A 42 5.82 -5.43 9.18
CA ASP A 42 5.94 -6.53 10.15
C ASP A 42 5.11 -6.33 11.43
N LYS A 43 4.64 -5.11 11.67
CA LYS A 43 3.82 -4.76 12.84
C LYS A 43 2.33 -4.73 12.55
N ILE A 44 1.91 -4.95 11.31
CA ILE A 44 0.52 -4.91 10.89
C ILE A 44 -0.11 -6.29 11.00
N PHE A 45 -1.18 -6.38 11.79
CA PHE A 45 -2.11 -7.50 11.76
C PHE A 45 -3.42 -7.03 11.14
N LEU A 46 -3.83 -7.67 10.04
CA LEU A 46 -4.95 -7.22 9.22
C LEU A 46 -5.92 -8.37 8.97
N SER A 47 -7.21 -8.10 9.16
CA SER A 47 -8.31 -8.93 8.68
C SER A 47 -9.29 -8.07 7.89
N SER A 48 -9.78 -8.57 6.78
CA SER A 48 -10.71 -7.85 5.90
C SER A 48 -11.97 -8.68 5.69
N TYR A 49 -13.13 -8.05 5.84
CA TYR A 49 -14.43 -8.69 5.73
C TYR A 49 -15.29 -7.92 4.72
N SER A 50 -15.97 -8.63 3.83
CA SER A 50 -16.82 -8.04 2.78
C SER A 50 -17.96 -7.19 3.31
N ASP A 51 -18.42 -7.47 4.52
CA ASP A 51 -19.53 -6.77 5.16
C ASP A 51 -19.11 -5.47 5.87
N LEU A 52 -17.79 -5.22 5.94
CA LEU A 52 -17.21 -4.03 6.53
C LEU A 52 -16.59 -3.15 5.45
N GLN A 53 -16.87 -1.86 5.50
CA GLN A 53 -16.28 -0.87 4.60
C GLN A 53 -14.81 -0.54 4.89
N TYR A 54 -14.22 -1.16 5.91
CA TYR A 54 -12.85 -0.94 6.35
C TYR A 54 -12.27 -2.24 6.92
N PRO A 55 -10.94 -2.44 6.81
CA PRO A 55 -10.29 -3.59 7.42
C PRO A 55 -10.26 -3.46 8.95
N MET A 56 -10.20 -4.60 9.63
CA MET A 56 -9.81 -4.63 11.04
C MET A 56 -8.29 -4.65 11.09
N ILE A 57 -7.70 -3.59 11.60
CA ILE A 57 -6.24 -3.44 11.68
C ILE A 57 -5.84 -3.26 13.13
N SER A 58 -4.88 -4.07 13.57
CA SER A 58 -4.15 -3.89 14.83
C SER A 58 -2.68 -3.68 14.53
N ILE A 59 -2.08 -2.69 15.16
CA ILE A 59 -0.65 -2.39 15.03
C ILE A 59 0.04 -2.70 16.35
N TYR A 60 1.08 -3.52 16.30
CA TYR A 60 1.91 -3.85 17.42
C TYR A 60 3.04 -2.84 17.59
N ALA A 61 3.18 -2.29 18.78
CA ALA A 61 4.32 -1.41 19.11
C ALA A 61 5.58 -2.19 19.54
N SER A 62 5.45 -3.50 19.81
CA SER A 62 6.59 -4.37 20.18
C SER A 62 7.28 -4.95 18.95
N ASP A 63 8.58 -5.22 19.07
CA ASP A 63 9.37 -5.83 18.00
C ASP A 63 9.13 -7.35 17.85
N ASN A 64 8.28 -7.95 18.70
CA ASN A 64 7.90 -9.36 18.59
C ASN A 64 6.38 -9.53 18.38
N PRO A 65 5.93 -9.74 17.12
CA PRO A 65 4.51 -9.89 16.78
C PRO A 65 3.90 -11.19 17.34
N LEU A 66 4.73 -12.20 17.72
CA LEU A 66 4.23 -13.47 18.29
C LEU A 66 3.81 -13.35 19.76
N TYR A 67 4.32 -12.34 20.46
CA TYR A 67 4.02 -12.11 21.88
C TYR A 67 3.79 -10.62 22.17
N PRO A 68 2.78 -9.99 21.57
CA PRO A 68 2.51 -8.58 21.85
C PRO A 68 2.08 -8.42 23.30
N SER A 69 2.69 -7.51 24.02
CA SER A 69 2.15 -7.09 25.32
C SER A 69 0.87 -6.28 25.02
N GLN A 70 -0.25 -6.61 25.69
CA GLN A 70 -1.54 -5.93 25.46
C GLN A 70 -1.49 -4.41 25.64
N LYS A 71 -0.51 -3.88 26.37
CA LYS A 71 -0.33 -2.44 26.60
C LYS A 71 0.16 -1.65 25.37
N ASN A 72 0.66 -2.32 24.36
CA ASN A 72 1.32 -1.70 23.19
C ASN A 72 0.63 -2.01 21.87
N ILE A 73 -0.67 -2.31 21.89
CA ILE A 73 -1.47 -2.54 20.69
C ILE A 73 -2.32 -1.32 20.42
N ILE A 74 -2.27 -0.79 19.20
CA ILE A 74 -3.25 0.15 18.68
C ILE A 74 -4.25 -0.67 17.89
N ASP A 75 -5.48 -0.74 18.37
CA ASP A 75 -6.51 -1.63 17.85
C ASP A 75 -7.61 -0.87 17.08
N ASN A 76 -8.33 -1.57 16.22
CA ASN A 76 -9.45 -1.03 15.44
C ASN A 76 -9.13 0.22 14.62
N ILE A 77 -7.98 0.20 13.94
CA ILE A 77 -7.58 1.29 13.06
C ILE A 77 -8.40 1.22 11.77
N LYS A 78 -9.00 2.35 11.39
CA LYS A 78 -9.77 2.54 10.17
C LYS A 78 -9.09 3.59 9.30
N PRO A 79 -8.12 3.24 8.46
CA PRO A 79 -7.42 4.23 7.67
C PRO A 79 -8.31 4.76 6.55
N ASN A 80 -8.36 6.08 6.41
CA ASN A 80 -9.01 6.76 5.29
C ASN A 80 -8.07 6.85 4.08
N LEU A 81 -6.75 6.86 4.33
CA LEU A 81 -5.72 6.85 3.29
C LEU A 81 -4.50 6.07 3.77
N LEU A 82 -3.92 5.29 2.89
CA LEU A 82 -2.67 4.56 3.09
C LEU A 82 -1.56 5.19 2.25
N LEU A 83 -0.45 5.56 2.89
CA LEU A 83 0.78 5.95 2.22
C LEU A 83 1.84 4.86 2.39
N ILE A 84 2.34 4.33 1.27
CA ILE A 84 3.34 3.28 1.26
C ILE A 84 4.68 3.88 0.87
N ARG A 85 5.62 3.92 1.85
CA ARG A 85 6.99 4.42 1.70
C ARG A 85 8.04 3.36 1.95
N ASN A 86 7.65 2.17 2.39
CA ASN A 86 8.55 1.05 2.64
C ASN A 86 8.29 -0.07 1.63
N LEU A 87 9.36 -0.73 1.18
CA LEU A 87 9.30 -1.80 0.20
C LEU A 87 8.34 -2.91 0.65
N VAL A 88 7.40 -3.25 -0.22
CA VAL A 88 6.44 -4.35 0.01
C VAL A 88 7.12 -5.71 -0.10
N ARG A 89 8.10 -5.82 -0.99
CA ARG A 89 8.93 -7.00 -1.19
C ARG A 89 10.38 -6.56 -1.29
N SER A 90 11.25 -7.16 -0.50
CA SER A 90 12.67 -6.78 -0.44
C SER A 90 13.55 -8.02 -0.47
N ILE A 91 14.71 -7.93 -1.14
CA ILE A 91 15.78 -8.90 -0.97
C ILE A 91 16.50 -8.53 0.31
N SER A 92 16.38 -9.37 1.34
CA SER A 92 17.20 -9.22 2.54
C SER A 92 18.60 -9.74 2.29
N PRO A 93 19.66 -9.00 2.67
CA PRO A 93 21.02 -9.53 2.68
C PRO A 93 21.21 -10.62 3.76
N ARG A 94 20.24 -10.79 4.65
CA ARG A 94 20.22 -11.89 5.63
C ARG A 94 19.47 -13.07 5.03
N ILE A 95 20.12 -14.21 4.98
CA ILE A 95 19.76 -15.41 4.21
C ILE A 95 18.39 -16.02 4.60
N ASP A 96 17.84 -15.65 5.77
CA ASP A 96 16.71 -16.40 6.35
C ASP A 96 15.31 -15.85 6.03
N SER A 97 15.17 -14.66 5.46
CA SER A 97 13.86 -14.16 5.06
C SER A 97 13.93 -13.04 4.02
N THR A 98 13.32 -13.24 2.88
CA THR A 98 12.90 -12.18 1.99
C THR A 98 11.52 -11.72 2.44
N PRO A 99 11.39 -10.59 3.16
CA PRO A 99 10.08 -10.13 3.57
C PRO A 99 9.21 -9.86 2.36
N ASP A 100 8.04 -10.51 2.32
CA ASP A 100 7.03 -10.33 1.27
C ASP A 100 5.69 -10.01 1.93
N TYR A 101 5.31 -8.75 1.86
CA TYR A 101 4.10 -8.22 2.49
C TYR A 101 2.95 -8.01 1.51
N ARG A 102 3.02 -8.59 0.29
CA ARG A 102 1.97 -8.46 -0.73
C ARG A 102 0.61 -8.90 -0.20
N ASN A 103 0.55 -9.92 0.66
CA ASN A 103 -0.73 -10.38 1.23
C ASN A 103 -1.36 -9.33 2.16
N ILE A 104 -0.57 -8.55 2.89
CA ILE A 104 -1.07 -7.42 3.69
C ILE A 104 -1.56 -6.29 2.76
N LEU A 105 -0.79 -5.97 1.72
CA LEU A 105 -1.19 -5.00 0.70
C LEU A 105 -2.54 -5.37 0.04
N TYR A 106 -2.72 -6.64 -0.31
CA TYR A 106 -3.98 -7.15 -0.86
C TYR A 106 -5.14 -7.03 0.13
N GLY A 107 -4.89 -7.19 1.42
CA GLY A 107 -5.90 -7.00 2.47
C GLY A 107 -6.40 -5.55 2.53
N PHE A 108 -5.52 -4.56 2.39
CA PHE A 108 -5.90 -3.15 2.28
C PHE A 108 -6.75 -2.90 1.03
N TYR A 109 -6.36 -3.45 -0.11
CA TYR A 109 -7.11 -3.31 -1.36
C TYR A 109 -8.47 -4.00 -1.29
N HIS A 110 -8.54 -5.21 -0.69
CA HIS A 110 -9.80 -5.93 -0.49
C HIS A 110 -10.82 -5.14 0.32
N SER A 111 -10.36 -4.24 1.18
CA SER A 111 -11.19 -3.35 2.01
C SER A 111 -11.39 -1.96 1.38
N ASN A 112 -11.04 -1.77 0.12
CA ASN A 112 -11.17 -0.50 -0.61
C ASN A 112 -10.49 0.70 0.07
N VAL A 113 -9.41 0.47 0.82
CA VAL A 113 -8.63 1.56 1.42
C VAL A 113 -7.89 2.31 0.31
N PRO A 114 -8.16 3.61 0.11
CA PRO A 114 -7.42 4.43 -0.84
C PRO A 114 -5.93 4.46 -0.50
N MET A 115 -5.06 4.43 -1.51
CA MET A 115 -3.61 4.41 -1.27
C MET A 115 -2.83 5.30 -2.24
N ILE A 116 -1.65 5.68 -1.84
CA ILE A 116 -0.63 6.40 -2.61
C ILE A 116 0.65 5.54 -2.64
N ASN A 117 1.14 5.11 -3.81
CA ASN A 117 0.40 5.11 -5.08
C ASN A 117 -0.76 4.10 -5.03
N ASP A 118 -1.57 4.04 -6.10
CA ASP A 118 -2.60 3.01 -6.24
C ASP A 118 -1.98 1.60 -6.31
N LEU A 119 -2.77 0.56 -5.97
CA LEU A 119 -2.31 -0.84 -5.98
C LEU A 119 -1.66 -1.22 -7.31
N SER A 120 -2.23 -0.82 -8.43
CA SER A 120 -1.72 -1.17 -9.77
C SER A 120 -0.33 -0.59 -10.02
N ALA A 121 -0.05 0.61 -9.51
CA ALA A 121 1.26 1.24 -9.56
C ALA A 121 2.27 0.56 -8.63
N ILE A 122 1.84 0.22 -7.41
CA ILE A 122 2.69 -0.48 -6.43
C ILE A 122 3.06 -1.87 -6.94
N ILE A 123 2.12 -2.62 -7.52
CA ILE A 123 2.42 -3.93 -8.11
C ILE A 123 3.38 -3.79 -9.30
N ALA A 124 3.23 -2.75 -10.13
CA ALA A 124 4.16 -2.50 -11.22
C ALA A 124 5.58 -2.13 -10.72
N GLU A 125 5.69 -1.44 -9.58
CA GLU A 125 6.97 -1.14 -8.94
C GLU A 125 7.65 -2.42 -8.41
N ILE A 126 6.89 -3.30 -7.75
CA ILE A 126 7.38 -4.58 -7.20
C ILE A 126 7.80 -5.52 -8.33
N GLU A 127 6.96 -5.68 -9.34
CA GLU A 127 7.14 -6.60 -10.46
C GLU A 127 7.69 -5.84 -11.68
N LYS A 128 9.00 -5.76 -11.79
CA LYS A 128 9.70 -4.99 -12.84
C LYS A 128 9.22 -5.26 -14.27
N PRO A 129 8.83 -6.50 -14.68
CA PRO A 129 8.28 -6.74 -16.01
C PRO A 129 6.95 -6.03 -16.26
N ILE A 130 6.13 -5.82 -15.21
CA ILE A 130 4.86 -5.10 -15.34
C ILE A 130 5.14 -3.62 -15.59
N MET A 131 6.05 -3.01 -14.84
CA MET A 131 6.47 -1.62 -15.07
C MET A 131 7.08 -1.46 -16.47
N TYR A 132 7.99 -2.34 -16.86
CA TYR A 132 8.57 -2.30 -18.20
C TYR A 132 7.49 -2.41 -19.29
N GLY A 133 6.51 -3.28 -19.11
CA GLY A 133 5.38 -3.43 -20.02
C GLY A 133 4.54 -2.14 -20.17
N ARG A 134 4.34 -1.39 -19.07
CA ARG A 134 3.70 -0.06 -19.09
C ARG A 134 4.54 0.94 -19.90
N LEU A 135 5.83 1.04 -19.61
CA LEU A 135 6.74 1.95 -20.31
C LEU A 135 6.88 1.60 -21.80
N ARG A 136 6.89 0.30 -22.13
CA ARG A 136 6.90 -0.16 -23.50
C ARG A 136 5.68 0.29 -24.29
N LYS A 137 4.48 0.28 -23.70
CA LYS A 137 3.27 0.79 -24.35
C LYS A 137 3.39 2.28 -24.70
N ILE A 138 4.03 3.08 -23.81
CA ILE A 138 4.32 4.50 -24.09
C ILE A 138 5.29 4.60 -25.28
N ARG A 139 6.40 3.88 -25.24
CA ARG A 139 7.38 3.87 -26.34
C ARG A 139 6.74 3.45 -27.68
N ASP A 140 5.92 2.41 -27.68
CA ASP A 140 5.29 1.88 -28.88
C ASP A 140 4.26 2.87 -29.46
N LYS A 141 3.60 3.67 -28.60
CA LYS A 141 2.63 4.70 -28.99
C LYS A 141 3.29 5.99 -29.52
N TYR A 142 4.37 6.46 -28.85
CA TYR A 142 4.98 7.77 -29.15
C TYR A 142 6.29 7.68 -29.92
N GLY A 143 6.88 6.50 -30.02
CA GLY A 143 8.13 6.25 -30.73
C GLY A 143 9.39 6.37 -29.87
N GLU A 144 10.42 5.62 -30.27
CA GLU A 144 11.70 5.50 -29.55
C GLU A 144 12.48 6.82 -29.46
N LYS A 145 12.26 7.75 -30.43
CA LYS A 145 12.88 9.09 -30.39
C LYS A 145 12.32 9.99 -29.29
N ILE A 146 11.04 9.81 -28.94
CA ILE A 146 10.36 10.63 -27.92
C ILE A 146 10.50 9.95 -26.55
N PHE A 147 10.40 8.64 -26.49
CA PHE A 147 10.48 7.86 -25.27
C PHE A 147 11.53 6.75 -25.44
N PRO A 148 12.82 7.07 -25.18
CA PRO A 148 13.94 6.18 -25.46
C PRO A 148 14.10 5.08 -24.40
N LEU A 149 13.13 4.20 -24.29
CA LEU A 149 13.17 3.08 -23.35
C LEU A 149 14.26 2.09 -23.77
N ILE A 150 15.13 1.70 -22.84
CA ILE A 150 16.18 0.69 -23.07
C ILE A 150 15.53 -0.62 -23.56
N LYS A 151 16.18 -1.29 -24.49
CA LYS A 151 15.71 -2.60 -24.99
C LYS A 151 15.90 -3.66 -23.90
N GLN A 152 14.88 -4.48 -23.70
CA GLN A 152 14.92 -5.55 -22.72
C GLN A 152 14.41 -6.86 -23.32
N TYR A 153 15.08 -7.95 -22.98
CA TYR A 153 14.71 -9.33 -23.28
C TYR A 153 14.25 -9.96 -21.97
N TYR A 154 13.04 -10.50 -21.93
CA TYR A 154 12.43 -11.11 -20.76
C TYR A 154 12.37 -12.63 -20.91
N TYR A 155 12.73 -13.35 -19.85
CA TYR A 155 12.70 -14.80 -19.77
C TYR A 155 11.99 -15.24 -18.48
N PRO A 156 10.93 -16.07 -18.58
CA PRO A 156 10.20 -16.57 -17.41
C PRO A 156 11.09 -17.37 -16.43
N ASN A 157 12.14 -17.98 -16.95
CA ASN A 157 13.15 -18.71 -16.16
C ASN A 157 14.46 -18.83 -16.97
N TYR A 158 15.53 -19.29 -16.33
CA TYR A 158 16.85 -19.40 -16.91
C TYR A 158 16.92 -20.33 -18.13
N SER A 159 16.12 -21.41 -18.17
CA SER A 159 16.17 -22.39 -19.27
C SER A 159 15.66 -21.84 -20.60
N GLN A 160 14.96 -20.71 -20.57
CA GLN A 160 14.43 -20.04 -21.75
C GLN A 160 15.34 -18.92 -22.28
N ILE A 161 16.52 -18.71 -21.67
CA ILE A 161 17.50 -17.75 -22.20
C ILE A 161 18.06 -18.32 -23.52
N GLY A 162 17.52 -17.84 -24.63
CA GLY A 162 17.91 -18.28 -25.97
C GLY A 162 18.56 -17.17 -26.79
N VAL A 163 17.84 -16.08 -27.02
CA VAL A 163 18.35 -14.94 -27.80
C VAL A 163 18.76 -13.82 -26.86
N THR A 164 20.01 -13.42 -26.91
CA THR A 164 20.56 -12.32 -26.10
C THR A 164 21.00 -11.17 -27.03
N PRO A 165 21.12 -9.94 -26.54
CA PRO A 165 21.84 -8.90 -27.27
C PRO A 165 23.32 -9.29 -27.43
N ASN A 166 24.04 -8.55 -28.27
CA ASN A 166 25.50 -8.69 -28.36
C ASN A 166 26.15 -8.38 -27.00
N VAL A 167 27.21 -9.10 -26.67
CA VAL A 167 28.03 -8.79 -25.51
C VAL A 167 28.76 -7.45 -25.71
N PRO A 168 28.96 -6.64 -24.66
CA PRO A 168 28.53 -6.89 -23.30
C PRO A 168 27.05 -6.59 -23.06
N TYR A 169 26.44 -7.35 -22.14
CA TYR A 169 25.06 -7.10 -21.73
C TYR A 169 24.91 -7.23 -20.18
N VAL A 170 23.80 -6.73 -19.65
CA VAL A 170 23.45 -6.83 -18.22
C VAL A 170 22.30 -7.82 -18.06
N LEU A 171 22.54 -8.86 -17.28
CA LEU A 171 21.52 -9.79 -16.81
C LEU A 171 21.01 -9.32 -15.45
N LYS A 172 19.69 -9.26 -15.31
CA LYS A 172 18.97 -8.89 -14.08
C LYS A 172 18.12 -10.07 -13.62
N VAL A 173 18.26 -10.46 -12.38
CA VAL A 173 17.55 -11.61 -11.79
C VAL A 173 16.43 -11.12 -10.90
N SER A 174 15.19 -11.58 -11.14
CA SER A 174 14.03 -11.30 -10.29
C SER A 174 13.72 -9.79 -10.19
N PHE A 175 13.43 -9.30 -8.99
CA PHE A 175 13.09 -7.90 -8.67
C PHE A 175 14.26 -7.19 -7.96
N PRO A 176 15.41 -7.00 -8.60
CA PRO A 176 16.59 -6.47 -7.92
C PRO A 176 16.42 -4.99 -7.59
N HIS A 177 16.81 -4.64 -6.36
CA HIS A 177 16.94 -3.27 -5.90
C HIS A 177 18.39 -2.95 -5.57
N ALA A 178 18.77 -1.67 -5.61
CA ALA A 178 20.08 -1.17 -5.19
C ALA A 178 21.29 -1.91 -5.82
N GLY A 179 21.17 -2.37 -7.06
CA GLY A 179 22.29 -3.05 -7.77
C GLY A 179 22.47 -4.54 -7.46
N LEU A 180 21.69 -5.11 -6.52
CA LEU A 180 21.67 -6.56 -6.28
C LEU A 180 21.07 -7.30 -7.47
N GLY A 181 21.45 -8.56 -7.70
CA GLY A 181 20.89 -9.38 -8.78
C GLY A 181 21.22 -8.90 -10.21
N LYS A 182 22.16 -7.97 -10.39
CA LYS A 182 22.61 -7.48 -11.71
C LYS A 182 24.01 -8.00 -11.99
N ILE A 183 24.22 -8.62 -13.15
CA ILE A 183 25.49 -9.19 -13.58
C ILE A 183 25.82 -8.65 -14.97
N ARG A 184 27.04 -8.14 -15.18
CA ARG A 184 27.55 -7.80 -16.50
C ARG A 184 28.20 -9.02 -17.12
N ILE A 185 27.77 -9.38 -18.31
CA ILE A 185 28.28 -10.48 -19.12
C ILE A 185 29.13 -9.89 -20.24
N ASN A 186 30.37 -10.26 -20.30
CA ASN A 186 31.32 -9.77 -21.31
C ASN A 186 31.61 -10.81 -22.41
N ASP A 187 31.36 -12.08 -22.11
CA ASP A 187 31.55 -13.20 -23.04
C ASP A 187 30.31 -14.10 -23.06
N TYR A 188 29.97 -14.67 -24.19
CA TYR A 188 28.85 -15.62 -24.31
C TYR A 188 29.08 -16.91 -23.48
N HIS A 189 30.32 -17.34 -23.27
CA HIS A 189 30.62 -18.50 -22.41
C HIS A 189 30.18 -18.26 -20.98
N ASP A 190 30.30 -17.03 -20.45
CA ASP A 190 29.84 -16.67 -19.10
C ASP A 190 28.32 -16.89 -18.93
N THR A 191 27.56 -16.87 -20.02
CA THR A 191 26.12 -17.07 -20.01
C THR A 191 25.73 -18.46 -19.52
N GLU A 192 26.42 -19.49 -19.95
CA GLU A 192 26.14 -20.89 -19.56
C GLU A 192 26.49 -21.13 -18.08
N ASP A 193 27.59 -20.56 -17.63
CA ASP A 193 28.00 -20.65 -16.22
C ASP A 193 26.98 -19.98 -15.32
N ILE A 194 26.48 -18.83 -15.72
CA ILE A 194 25.45 -18.10 -14.96
C ILE A 194 24.10 -18.80 -15.01
N LYS A 195 23.70 -19.41 -16.12
CA LYS A 195 22.52 -20.26 -16.19
C LYS A 195 22.52 -21.36 -15.13
N SER A 196 23.69 -21.94 -14.84
CA SER A 196 23.83 -22.96 -13.80
C SER A 196 23.50 -22.43 -12.39
N ILE A 197 23.86 -21.16 -12.13
CA ILE A 197 23.54 -20.47 -10.87
C ILE A 197 22.05 -20.08 -10.85
N LEU A 198 21.53 -19.57 -11.99
CA LEU A 198 20.13 -19.20 -12.11
C LEU A 198 19.16 -20.39 -11.98
N ALA A 199 19.65 -21.61 -12.25
CA ALA A 199 18.88 -22.83 -12.02
C ALA A 199 18.45 -23.03 -10.55
N LEU A 200 19.18 -22.41 -9.62
CA LEU A 200 18.84 -22.40 -8.18
C LEU A 200 17.73 -21.40 -7.85
N HIS A 201 17.42 -20.47 -8.75
CA HIS A 201 16.37 -19.47 -8.61
C HIS A 201 15.17 -19.83 -9.47
N LYS A 202 13.97 -19.68 -8.90
CA LYS A 202 12.70 -19.95 -9.60
C LYS A 202 12.09 -18.71 -10.25
N ASP A 203 12.74 -17.57 -10.10
CA ASP A 203 12.22 -16.28 -10.59
C ASP A 203 12.61 -16.05 -12.06
N TYR A 204 11.94 -15.08 -12.67
CA TYR A 204 12.25 -14.58 -14.01
C TYR A 204 13.62 -13.90 -14.05
N CYS A 205 14.13 -13.70 -15.25
CA CYS A 205 15.28 -12.84 -15.51
C CYS A 205 15.03 -11.94 -16.72
N ALA A 206 15.78 -10.85 -16.78
CA ALA A 206 15.77 -9.93 -17.91
C ALA A 206 17.20 -9.60 -18.33
N ILE A 207 17.38 -9.35 -19.64
CA ILE A 207 18.69 -8.99 -20.20
C ILE A 207 18.54 -7.66 -20.96
N GLU A 208 19.52 -6.77 -20.77
CA GLU A 208 19.60 -5.47 -21.44
C GLU A 208 20.98 -5.28 -22.05
N PRO A 209 21.13 -4.55 -23.18
CA PRO A 209 22.41 -4.15 -23.67
C PRO A 209 23.20 -3.39 -22.60
N PHE A 210 24.48 -3.67 -22.46
CA PHE A 210 25.34 -2.85 -21.62
C PHE A 210 25.60 -1.50 -22.29
N ILE A 211 25.30 -0.41 -21.61
CA ILE A 211 25.54 0.96 -22.07
C ILE A 211 26.82 1.47 -21.39
N ASP A 212 27.78 1.98 -22.18
CA ASP A 212 28.96 2.67 -21.65
C ASP A 212 28.56 4.10 -21.25
N VAL A 213 28.17 4.23 -19.97
CA VAL A 213 27.51 5.41 -19.42
C VAL A 213 28.54 6.52 -19.14
N ASP A 214 28.23 7.75 -19.52
CA ASP A 214 28.91 8.95 -19.07
C ASP A 214 28.37 9.39 -17.69
N TYR A 215 27.04 9.48 -17.57
CA TYR A 215 26.34 9.72 -16.30
C TYR A 215 24.93 9.12 -16.31
N GLU A 216 24.42 8.88 -15.12
CA GLU A 216 23.02 8.53 -14.91
C GLU A 216 22.19 9.76 -14.53
N LEU A 217 20.92 9.75 -14.88
CA LEU A 217 19.93 10.74 -14.45
C LEU A 217 18.97 10.09 -13.47
N ARG A 218 18.65 10.80 -12.40
CA ARG A 218 17.47 10.53 -11.60
C ARG A 218 16.53 11.70 -11.68
N ILE A 219 15.33 11.47 -12.21
CA ILE A 219 14.29 12.45 -12.40
C ILE A 219 13.15 12.11 -11.48
N VAL A 220 12.94 12.93 -10.44
CA VAL A 220 11.89 12.72 -9.42
C VAL A 220 10.64 13.46 -9.84
N PHE A 221 9.48 12.86 -9.65
CA PHE A 221 8.17 13.47 -9.83
C PHE A 221 7.26 13.21 -8.64
N ILE A 222 6.58 14.26 -8.18
CA ILE A 222 5.49 14.21 -7.20
C ILE A 222 4.33 15.04 -7.74
N ALA A 223 3.18 14.41 -7.93
CA ALA A 223 2.00 15.06 -8.51
C ALA A 223 1.53 16.26 -7.65
N PRO A 224 0.93 17.30 -8.30
CA PRO A 224 0.65 17.35 -9.75
C PRO A 224 1.81 17.87 -10.61
N ASN A 225 2.80 18.57 -10.07
CA ASN A 225 3.76 19.38 -10.85
C ASN A 225 5.11 19.60 -10.18
N TYR A 226 5.43 18.90 -9.10
CA TYR A 226 6.78 18.97 -8.58
C TYR A 226 7.67 17.95 -9.31
N TYR A 227 8.80 18.43 -9.79
CA TYR A 227 9.83 17.60 -10.41
C TYR A 227 11.21 18.22 -10.22
N ARG A 228 12.21 17.37 -10.09
CA ARG A 228 13.62 17.73 -10.08
C ARG A 228 14.46 16.66 -10.76
N VAL A 229 15.67 17.02 -11.14
CA VAL A 229 16.61 16.12 -11.78
C VAL A 229 18.02 16.33 -11.24
N HIS A 230 18.73 15.24 -11.04
CA HIS A 230 20.15 15.27 -10.75
C HIS A 230 20.90 14.21 -11.54
N LYS A 231 22.13 14.50 -11.86
CA LYS A 231 23.10 13.57 -12.44
C LYS A 231 23.76 12.78 -11.33
N ARG A 232 24.09 11.52 -11.65
CA ARG A 232 24.89 10.65 -10.79
C ARG A 232 26.05 10.09 -11.60
N GLN A 233 27.26 10.24 -11.09
CA GLN A 233 28.44 9.63 -11.67
C GLN A 233 29.08 8.68 -10.65
N SER A 234 29.52 7.53 -11.12
CA SER A 234 30.19 6.53 -10.31
C SER A 234 31.34 5.94 -11.09
N MET A 235 32.43 5.63 -10.39
CA MET A 235 33.54 4.87 -10.98
C MET A 235 33.18 3.41 -11.28
N ASN A 236 32.08 2.92 -10.68
CA ASN A 236 31.57 1.56 -10.92
C ASN A 236 30.35 1.62 -11.85
N TRP A 237 30.23 0.64 -12.75
CA TRP A 237 29.04 0.49 -13.60
C TRP A 237 27.74 0.26 -12.81
N LYS A 238 27.83 -0.13 -11.52
CA LYS A 238 26.70 -0.19 -10.56
C LYS A 238 26.76 1.03 -9.65
N VAL A 239 26.05 2.08 -9.99
CA VAL A 239 26.08 3.36 -9.26
C VAL A 239 25.69 3.23 -7.78
N ASN A 240 24.78 2.31 -7.44
CA ASN A 240 24.28 2.15 -6.07
C ASN A 240 25.03 1.07 -5.26
N PHE A 241 26.21 0.61 -5.70
CA PHE A 241 26.92 -0.47 -5.04
C PHE A 241 28.35 -0.08 -4.67
N GLY A 242 28.59 0.15 -3.38
CA GLY A 242 29.92 0.11 -2.77
C GLY A 242 30.82 1.33 -2.91
N MET A 243 30.39 2.44 -3.54
CA MET A 243 31.24 3.61 -3.75
C MET A 243 30.45 4.92 -3.57
N THR A 244 31.17 5.99 -3.25
CA THR A 244 30.60 7.34 -3.18
C THR A 244 30.20 7.81 -4.59
N ASN A 245 28.95 8.15 -4.78
CA ASN A 245 28.46 8.73 -6.01
C ASN A 245 28.62 10.24 -5.95
N ILE A 246 29.14 10.84 -7.02
CA ILE A 246 29.09 12.27 -7.24
C ILE A 246 27.67 12.58 -7.74
N ARG A 247 26.99 13.48 -7.05
CA ARG A 247 25.66 13.97 -7.44
C ARG A 247 25.77 15.46 -7.79
N GLU A 248 25.11 15.84 -8.86
CA GLU A 248 25.08 17.20 -9.34
C GLU A 248 23.66 17.53 -9.81
N ASP A 249 23.07 18.58 -9.26
CA ASP A 249 21.81 19.08 -9.75
C ASP A 249 21.97 19.64 -11.15
N CYS A 250 20.96 19.47 -11.97
CA CYS A 250 20.95 20.02 -13.31
C CYS A 250 19.56 20.54 -13.69
N GLU A 251 19.54 21.42 -14.66
CA GLU A 251 18.28 21.97 -15.17
C GLU A 251 17.46 20.91 -15.90
N MET A 252 16.13 20.95 -15.69
CA MET A 252 15.18 20.08 -16.37
C MET A 252 15.14 20.38 -17.86
N LYS A 253 15.49 19.40 -18.69
CA LYS A 253 15.35 19.51 -20.14
C LYS A 253 13.91 19.26 -20.60
N PRO A 254 13.45 19.89 -21.70
CA PRO A 254 12.10 19.68 -22.21
C PRO A 254 11.76 18.22 -22.55
N ASN A 255 12.73 17.45 -23.06
CA ASN A 255 12.52 16.01 -23.35
C ASN A 255 12.35 15.19 -22.07
N TRP A 256 13.08 15.48 -20.99
CA TRP A 256 12.93 14.77 -19.71
C TRP A 256 11.59 15.08 -19.05
N LYS A 257 11.17 16.36 -19.12
CA LYS A 257 9.82 16.74 -18.68
C LYS A 257 8.76 16.00 -19.48
N LYS A 258 8.96 15.86 -20.80
CA LYS A 258 8.03 15.11 -21.66
C LYS A 258 7.92 13.63 -21.23
N TRP A 259 8.98 12.99 -20.76
CA TRP A 259 8.91 11.63 -20.23
C TRP A 259 8.02 11.54 -19.00
N ILE A 260 8.16 12.49 -18.06
CA ILE A 260 7.27 12.61 -16.89
C ILE A 260 5.82 12.73 -17.34
N ASP A 261 5.53 13.70 -18.22
CA ASP A 261 4.18 13.98 -18.69
C ASP A 261 3.55 12.74 -19.33
N LEU A 262 4.31 12.04 -20.19
CA LEU A 262 3.82 10.81 -20.85
C LEU A 262 3.56 9.67 -19.87
N ILE A 263 4.38 9.51 -18.83
CA ILE A 263 4.14 8.50 -17.79
C ILE A 263 2.89 8.85 -17.02
N TYR A 264 2.77 10.09 -16.53
CA TYR A 264 1.65 10.52 -15.72
C TYR A 264 0.32 10.57 -16.50
N GLU A 265 0.33 11.00 -17.77
CA GLU A 265 -0.84 10.99 -18.65
C GLU A 265 -1.38 9.57 -18.93
N ASN A 266 -0.49 8.59 -19.12
CA ASN A 266 -0.91 7.22 -19.43
C ASN A 266 -1.12 6.34 -18.18
N TYR A 267 -0.53 6.73 -17.04
CA TYR A 267 -0.63 6.01 -15.76
C TYR A 267 -0.84 6.99 -14.59
N PRO A 268 -2.03 7.60 -14.49
CA PRO A 268 -2.34 8.59 -13.43
C PRO A 268 -2.41 7.98 -12.01
N ASP A 269 -2.30 6.67 -11.89
CA ASP A 269 -2.13 5.92 -10.65
C ASP A 269 -0.71 6.06 -10.04
N LEU A 270 0.28 6.49 -10.87
CA LEU A 270 1.63 6.84 -10.45
C LEU A 270 1.69 8.32 -10.02
N LEU A 271 1.35 8.60 -8.77
CA LEU A 271 1.39 9.96 -8.22
C LEU A 271 2.78 10.37 -7.74
N ILE A 272 3.60 9.40 -7.37
CA ILE A 272 4.98 9.55 -6.90
C ILE A 272 5.82 8.55 -7.65
N PHE A 273 6.81 9.03 -8.39
CA PHE A 273 7.77 8.16 -9.08
C PHE A 273 9.09 8.86 -9.38
N ASP A 274 10.12 8.07 -9.64
CA ASP A 274 11.33 8.56 -10.31
C ASP A 274 11.61 7.77 -11.59
N ILE A 275 12.34 8.42 -12.49
CA ILE A 275 12.88 7.83 -13.70
C ILE A 275 14.38 7.76 -13.52
N ASP A 276 14.95 6.54 -13.56
CA ASP A 276 16.37 6.33 -13.75
C ASP A 276 16.66 6.22 -15.26
N ALA A 277 17.56 7.08 -15.75
CA ALA A 277 17.96 7.06 -17.16
C ALA A 277 19.49 7.10 -17.29
N LEU A 278 19.98 6.56 -18.39
CA LEU A 278 21.42 6.51 -18.73
C LEU A 278 21.70 7.49 -19.86
N VAL A 279 22.84 8.15 -19.79
CA VAL A 279 23.38 8.97 -20.89
C VAL A 279 24.73 8.40 -21.27
N ASP A 280 24.88 7.97 -22.52
CA ASP A 280 26.16 7.43 -22.99
C ASP A 280 27.16 8.56 -23.37
N LYS A 281 28.39 8.18 -23.65
CA LYS A 281 29.46 9.12 -24.01
C LYS A 281 29.22 9.92 -25.29
N ASN A 282 28.23 9.52 -26.10
CA ASN A 282 27.82 10.26 -27.29
C ASN A 282 26.60 11.18 -27.02
N GLY A 283 26.14 11.24 -25.76
CA GLY A 283 24.98 12.01 -25.35
C GLY A 283 23.64 11.35 -25.68
N LYS A 284 23.61 10.10 -26.10
CA LYS A 284 22.36 9.38 -26.31
C LYS A 284 21.76 8.93 -24.99
N GLU A 285 20.46 9.16 -24.86
CA GLU A 285 19.69 8.92 -23.63
C GLU A 285 18.91 7.61 -23.71
N TYR A 286 18.77 6.93 -22.55
CA TYR A 286 18.03 5.69 -22.41
C TYR A 286 17.27 5.68 -21.08
N ILE A 287 15.95 5.60 -21.12
CA ILE A 287 15.14 5.37 -19.92
C ILE A 287 15.40 3.95 -19.47
N LEU A 288 15.91 3.79 -18.25
CA LEU A 288 16.31 2.49 -17.70
C LEU A 288 15.17 1.84 -16.93
N GLU A 289 14.62 2.54 -15.94
CA GLU A 289 13.55 2.05 -15.08
C GLU A 289 12.78 3.21 -14.45
N VAL A 290 11.57 2.88 -13.96
CA VAL A 290 10.74 3.76 -13.14
C VAL A 290 10.51 3.07 -11.81
N ASN A 291 10.70 3.82 -10.70
CA ASN A 291 10.40 3.39 -9.34
C ASN A 291 9.21 4.19 -8.83
N GLY A 292 8.47 3.66 -7.86
CA GLY A 292 7.25 4.27 -7.33
C GLY A 292 7.48 4.98 -5.99
N SER A 293 6.46 4.94 -5.13
CA SER A 293 6.42 5.67 -3.86
C SER A 293 7.39 5.16 -2.80
N THR A 294 7.99 3.98 -2.98
CA THR A 294 8.94 3.41 -2.01
C THR A 294 10.38 3.85 -2.24
N GLN A 295 10.62 4.70 -3.22
CA GLN A 295 11.95 5.24 -3.51
C GLN A 295 12.54 6.04 -2.33
N GLY A 296 13.85 5.93 -2.13
CA GLY A 296 14.59 6.77 -1.20
C GLY A 296 14.91 8.15 -1.79
N PHE A 297 14.95 9.16 -0.93
CA PHE A 297 15.37 10.51 -1.31
C PHE A 297 16.88 10.71 -1.15
N THR A 298 17.41 11.70 -1.85
CA THR A 298 18.79 12.12 -1.66
C THR A 298 18.91 13.00 -0.42
N PRO A 299 20.01 12.93 0.35
CA PRO A 299 20.18 13.76 1.53
C PRO A 299 20.04 15.27 1.25
N GLU A 300 20.47 15.71 0.08
CA GLU A 300 20.51 17.14 -0.31
C GLU A 300 19.10 17.72 -0.52
N HIS A 301 18.12 16.90 -0.93
CA HIS A 301 16.78 17.34 -1.29
C HIS A 301 15.66 16.60 -0.56
N GLY A 302 16.01 15.71 0.35
CA GLY A 302 15.06 14.86 1.03
C GLY A 302 13.95 15.62 1.75
N ASP A 303 14.27 16.71 2.42
CA ASP A 303 13.30 17.53 3.13
C ASP A 303 12.31 18.19 2.16
N GLN A 304 12.78 18.73 1.06
CA GLN A 304 11.93 19.35 0.03
C GLN A 304 11.03 18.32 -0.66
N ASP A 305 11.56 17.16 -1.02
CA ASP A 305 10.79 16.06 -1.59
C ASP A 305 9.68 15.60 -0.62
N LEU A 306 10.00 15.47 0.68
CA LEU A 306 9.04 15.11 1.72
C LEU A 306 7.95 16.15 1.91
N GLU A 307 8.27 17.45 1.83
CA GLU A 307 7.27 18.52 1.91
C GLU A 307 6.28 18.45 0.75
N HIS A 308 6.75 18.28 -0.48
CA HIS A 308 5.86 18.13 -1.64
C HIS A 308 5.02 16.86 -1.58
N MET A 309 5.59 15.78 -1.05
CA MET A 309 4.84 14.54 -0.84
C MET A 309 3.78 14.69 0.26
N ARG A 310 4.10 15.38 1.37
CA ARG A 310 3.12 15.76 2.40
C ARG A 310 1.97 16.53 1.79
N ASP A 311 2.26 17.53 0.98
CA ASP A 311 1.24 18.37 0.36
C ASP A 311 0.34 17.57 -0.59
N LEU A 312 0.89 16.58 -1.31
CA LEU A 312 0.11 15.63 -2.10
C LEU A 312 -0.83 14.81 -1.20
N VAL A 313 -0.29 14.27 -0.10
CA VAL A 313 -1.06 13.46 0.86
C VAL A 313 -2.19 14.27 1.48
N VAL A 314 -1.91 15.51 1.90
CA VAL A 314 -2.92 16.41 2.48
C VAL A 314 -4.04 16.69 1.48
N ARG A 315 -3.72 17.04 0.24
CA ARG A 315 -4.72 17.24 -0.82
C ARG A 315 -5.57 15.99 -1.05
N LYS A 316 -4.94 14.81 -1.07
CA LYS A 316 -5.68 13.54 -1.25
C LYS A 316 -6.61 13.25 -0.09
N MET A 317 -6.16 13.49 1.16
CA MET A 317 -7.00 13.37 2.35
C MET A 317 -8.19 14.34 2.29
N GLU A 318 -7.97 15.61 1.94
CA GLU A 318 -9.04 16.61 1.81
C GLU A 318 -10.07 16.20 0.73
N THR A 319 -9.62 15.64 -0.38
CA THR A 319 -10.53 15.13 -1.43
C THR A 319 -11.40 13.99 -0.91
N ILE A 320 -10.79 12.97 -0.29
CA ILE A 320 -11.50 11.81 0.26
C ILE A 320 -12.54 12.25 1.30
N LEU A 321 -12.16 13.15 2.20
CA LEU A 321 -13.05 13.65 3.25
C LEU A 321 -14.20 14.49 2.67
N GLY A 322 -13.96 15.25 1.62
CA GLY A 322 -14.98 15.98 0.89
C GLY A 322 -16.00 15.05 0.21
N GLU A 323 -15.53 13.99 -0.42
CA GLU A 323 -16.37 12.95 -1.03
C GLU A 323 -17.19 12.18 0.01
N GLU A 324 -16.62 11.83 1.17
CA GLU A 324 -17.34 11.18 2.27
C GLU A 324 -18.49 12.05 2.81
N LEU A 325 -18.25 13.36 2.95
CA LEU A 325 -19.28 14.31 3.39
C LEU A 325 -20.41 14.40 2.36
N LEU A 326 -20.08 14.51 1.07
CA LEU A 326 -21.07 14.56 -0.01
C LEU A 326 -21.90 13.27 -0.08
N ASN A 327 -21.28 12.11 0.12
CA ASN A 327 -21.99 10.83 0.13
C ASN A 327 -22.95 10.73 1.32
N LYS A 328 -22.54 11.14 2.52
CA LYS A 328 -23.41 11.19 3.70
C LYS A 328 -24.60 12.12 3.49
N ASP A 329 -24.39 13.29 2.88
CA ASP A 329 -25.48 14.23 2.54
C ASP A 329 -26.44 13.65 1.51
N ASN A 330 -25.94 12.88 0.52
CA ASN A 330 -26.76 12.21 -0.48
C ASN A 330 -27.55 11.05 0.12
N GLU A 331 -26.96 10.25 1.00
CA GLU A 331 -27.65 9.20 1.75
C GLU A 331 -28.73 9.78 2.65
N ALA A 332 -28.44 10.87 3.38
CA ALA A 332 -29.40 11.57 4.19
C ALA A 332 -30.57 12.13 3.36
N LYS A 333 -30.29 12.69 2.18
CA LYS A 333 -31.32 13.16 1.24
C LYS A 333 -32.17 12.01 0.70
N LYS A 334 -31.53 10.87 0.37
CA LYS A 334 -32.24 9.67 -0.09
C LYS A 334 -33.18 9.12 0.98
N LEU A 335 -32.70 8.98 2.21
CA LEU A 335 -33.54 8.61 3.37
C LEU A 335 -34.64 9.58 3.63
N PHE A 336 -34.42 10.90 3.45
CA PHE A 336 -35.45 11.93 3.60
C PHE A 336 -36.50 11.84 2.50
N ILE A 337 -36.13 11.51 1.27
CA ILE A 337 -37.07 11.33 0.13
C ILE A 337 -37.85 10.02 0.32
N GLU A 338 -37.19 8.92 0.71
CA GLU A 338 -37.86 7.66 1.02
C GLU A 338 -38.87 7.82 2.16
N ASN A 339 -38.47 8.50 3.25
CA ASN A 339 -39.39 8.81 4.34
C ASN A 339 -40.55 9.74 3.92
N LYS A 340 -40.32 10.70 3.00
CA LYS A 340 -41.42 11.53 2.44
C LYS A 340 -42.36 10.72 1.56
N ASN A 341 -41.82 9.80 0.77
CA ASN A 341 -42.65 8.92 -0.07
C ASN A 341 -43.48 7.95 0.81
N ASP A 342 -42.87 7.42 1.88
CA ASP A 342 -43.54 6.60 2.89
C ASP A 342 -44.65 7.40 3.62
N VAL A 343 -44.44 8.69 3.94
CA VAL A 343 -45.45 9.55 4.58
C VAL A 343 -46.59 9.88 3.63
N ASN A 344 -46.36 9.99 2.32
CA ASN A 344 -47.40 10.22 1.34
C ASN A 344 -48.23 8.96 1.02
N ILE A 345 -47.72 7.76 1.31
CA ILE A 345 -48.43 6.47 1.14
C ILE A 345 -49.27 6.15 2.40
N ILE A 346 -48.94 6.70 3.58
CA ILE A 346 -49.61 6.40 4.86
C ILE A 346 -50.78 7.40 5.10
N ASN A 347 -51.70 7.51 4.18
CA ASN A 347 -53.00 8.14 4.44
C ASN A 347 -54.14 7.13 4.65
N ASN A 348 -53.83 5.82 4.72
CA ASN A 348 -54.77 4.78 5.11
C ASN A 348 -54.51 4.33 6.55
N GLU A 349 -55.44 4.50 7.46
CA GLU A 349 -55.35 4.12 8.87
C GLU A 349 -55.07 2.62 9.03
N ASP A 350 -55.62 1.78 8.15
CA ASP A 350 -55.43 0.31 8.17
C ASP A 350 -53.97 -0.15 7.89
N GLU A 351 -53.19 0.59 7.12
CA GLU A 351 -51.78 0.29 6.85
C GLU A 351 -50.86 0.70 8.00
N LYS A 352 -51.20 1.74 8.77
CA LYS A 352 -50.48 2.16 9.97
C LYS A 352 -50.51 1.07 11.05
N ASP A 353 -51.71 0.54 11.29
CA ASP A 353 -51.90 -0.51 12.31
C ASP A 353 -51.14 -1.80 11.94
N THR A 354 -51.15 -2.18 10.65
CA THR A 354 -50.41 -3.35 10.16
C THR A 354 -48.89 -3.19 10.32
N LYS A 355 -48.35 -1.98 10.04
CA LYS A 355 -46.91 -1.69 10.17
C LYS A 355 -46.48 -1.63 11.64
N ILE A 356 -47.32 -1.11 12.54
CA ILE A 356 -47.06 -1.12 13.98
C ILE A 356 -47.08 -2.54 14.53
N ILE A 357 -48.04 -3.39 14.10
CA ILE A 357 -48.09 -4.80 14.51
C ILE A 357 -46.87 -5.56 14.01
N ASN A 358 -46.42 -5.33 12.78
CA ASN A 358 -45.21 -5.96 12.25
C ASN A 358 -43.93 -5.54 12.99
N LEU A 359 -43.79 -4.26 13.35
CA LEU A 359 -42.68 -3.78 14.17
C LEU A 359 -42.72 -4.35 15.60
N GLN A 360 -43.89 -4.45 16.20
CA GLN A 360 -44.06 -5.09 17.52
C GLN A 360 -43.67 -6.55 17.48
N ASN A 361 -44.11 -7.31 16.46
CA ASN A 361 -43.74 -8.72 16.28
C ASN A 361 -42.23 -8.88 16.08
N LEU A 362 -41.57 -7.99 15.35
CA LEU A 362 -40.14 -7.99 15.14
C LEU A 362 -39.37 -7.73 16.46
N VAL A 363 -39.84 -6.75 17.24
CA VAL A 363 -39.26 -6.45 18.57
C VAL A 363 -39.44 -7.64 19.53
N ASP A 364 -40.57 -8.34 19.50
CA ASP A 364 -40.80 -9.51 20.34
C ASP A 364 -39.98 -10.73 19.90
N ASP A 365 -39.74 -10.89 18.61
CA ASP A 365 -38.82 -11.92 18.10
C ASP A 365 -37.38 -11.65 18.56
N TYR A 366 -36.93 -10.40 18.48
CA TYR A 366 -35.60 -10.01 19.00
C TYR A 366 -35.49 -10.21 20.52
N LYS A 367 -36.52 -9.87 21.30
CA LYS A 367 -36.54 -10.12 22.75
C LYS A 367 -36.46 -11.62 23.06
N LYS A 368 -37.15 -12.48 22.31
CA LYS A 368 -37.05 -13.93 22.45
C LYS A 368 -35.64 -14.44 22.16
N LYS A 369 -35.02 -13.97 21.09
CA LYS A 369 -33.63 -14.32 20.74
C LYS A 369 -32.67 -13.87 21.84
N LEU A 370 -32.83 -12.66 22.38
CA LEU A 370 -32.00 -12.14 23.46
C LEU A 370 -32.09 -13.03 24.71
N LYS A 371 -33.27 -13.48 25.06
CA LYS A 371 -33.50 -14.37 26.22
C LYS A 371 -32.83 -15.75 26.07
N VAL A 372 -32.78 -16.27 24.82
CA VAL A 372 -32.03 -17.48 24.52
C VAL A 372 -30.54 -17.28 24.69
N TYR A 373 -30.01 -16.16 24.25
CA TYR A 373 -28.59 -15.82 24.43
C TYR A 373 -28.20 -15.60 25.90
N GLU A 374 -29.06 -14.95 26.68
CA GLU A 374 -28.86 -14.79 28.13
C GLU A 374 -28.83 -16.14 28.85
N ASN A 375 -29.72 -17.04 28.51
CA ASN A 375 -29.74 -18.40 29.10
C ASN A 375 -28.48 -19.20 28.73
N ASN A 376 -28.07 -19.20 27.47
CA ASN A 376 -26.84 -19.84 27.03
C ASN A 376 -25.59 -19.27 27.72
N TYR A 377 -25.57 -17.94 27.97
CA TYR A 377 -24.48 -17.31 28.70
C TYR A 377 -24.43 -17.76 30.16
N LEU A 378 -25.56 -17.89 30.83
CA LEU A 378 -25.65 -18.39 32.21
C LEU A 378 -25.22 -19.84 32.29
N GLU A 379 -25.59 -20.71 31.34
CA GLU A 379 -25.12 -22.09 31.26
C GLU A 379 -23.59 -22.18 31.14
N ILE A 380 -23.00 -21.37 30.23
CA ILE A 380 -21.55 -21.33 30.04
C ILE A 380 -20.82 -20.82 31.28
N LEU A 381 -21.38 -19.85 32.00
CA LEU A 381 -20.82 -19.37 33.26
C LEU A 381 -20.86 -20.46 34.36
N ASP A 382 -21.91 -21.23 34.42
CA ASP A 382 -22.07 -22.33 35.40
C ASP A 382 -21.10 -23.48 35.09
N GLU A 383 -20.92 -23.83 33.81
CA GLU A 383 -19.89 -24.76 33.38
C GLU A 383 -18.47 -24.30 33.74
N LEU A 384 -18.16 -23.00 33.49
CA LEU A 384 -16.87 -22.42 33.84
C LEU A 384 -16.60 -22.44 35.36
N ASN A 385 -17.61 -22.15 36.18
CA ASN A 385 -17.50 -22.21 37.63
C ASN A 385 -17.30 -23.65 38.11
N THR A 386 -17.99 -24.62 37.48
CA THR A 386 -17.84 -26.04 37.78
C THR A 386 -16.43 -26.55 37.41
N TYR A 387 -15.88 -26.10 36.28
CA TYR A 387 -14.49 -26.40 35.89
C TYR A 387 -13.44 -25.78 36.83
N LYS A 388 -13.65 -24.53 37.24
CA LYS A 388 -12.78 -23.84 38.19
C LYS A 388 -12.74 -24.56 39.55
N ASN A 389 -13.86 -25.04 40.03
CA ASN A 389 -13.99 -25.76 41.30
C ASN A 389 -13.37 -27.14 41.28
N LYS A 390 -13.20 -27.77 40.10
CA LYS A 390 -12.54 -29.08 39.92
C LYS A 390 -11.03 -29.02 39.79
N GLY A 391 -10.40 -27.82 39.90
CA GLY A 391 -8.94 -27.66 39.82
C GLY A 391 -8.33 -27.92 38.44
N ASN A 392 -9.12 -28.03 37.40
CA ASN A 392 -8.65 -28.27 36.02
C ASN A 392 -8.18 -26.99 35.36
N LYS A 393 -7.06 -27.05 34.62
CA LYS A 393 -6.61 -25.95 33.77
C LYS A 393 -7.65 -25.69 32.68
N ILE A 394 -8.22 -24.51 32.66
CA ILE A 394 -9.16 -24.04 31.64
C ILE A 394 -8.45 -24.08 30.29
N SER A 395 -9.00 -24.76 29.28
CA SER A 395 -8.41 -24.79 27.95
C SER A 395 -8.56 -23.41 27.29
N PHE A 396 -7.54 -22.97 26.57
CA PHE A 396 -7.53 -21.71 25.86
C PHE A 396 -8.71 -21.54 24.88
N GLN A 397 -9.17 -22.66 24.30
CA GLN A 397 -10.35 -22.70 23.42
C GLN A 397 -11.66 -22.33 24.13
N LEU A 398 -11.83 -22.72 25.39
CA LEU A 398 -13.02 -22.40 26.17
C LEU A 398 -13.06 -20.91 26.51
N ILE A 399 -11.91 -20.32 26.80
CA ILE A 399 -11.79 -18.86 27.06
C ILE A 399 -12.15 -18.06 25.80
N ILE A 400 -11.67 -18.47 24.62
CA ILE A 400 -12.00 -17.82 23.33
C ILE A 400 -13.50 -17.91 23.06
N PHE A 401 -14.11 -19.07 23.30
CA PHE A 401 -15.55 -19.26 23.07
C PHE A 401 -16.41 -18.35 23.98
N VAL A 402 -16.03 -18.20 25.24
CA VAL A 402 -16.73 -17.29 26.17
C VAL A 402 -16.57 -15.83 25.77
N ILE A 403 -15.37 -15.40 25.38
CA ILE A 403 -15.10 -14.01 24.96
C ILE A 403 -15.89 -13.69 23.69
N SER A 404 -15.90 -14.57 22.69
CA SER A 404 -16.67 -14.35 21.44
C SER A 404 -18.18 -14.29 21.70
N SER A 405 -18.70 -15.10 22.62
CA SER A 405 -20.13 -15.08 22.99
C SER A 405 -20.52 -13.77 23.70
N VAL A 406 -19.67 -13.27 24.59
CA VAL A 406 -19.87 -11.98 25.28
C VAL A 406 -19.85 -10.80 24.30
N ILE A 407 -18.93 -10.79 23.34
CA ILE A 407 -18.85 -9.75 22.33
C ILE A 407 -20.10 -9.74 21.45
N LEU A 408 -20.62 -10.91 21.08
CA LEU A 408 -21.85 -11.02 20.29
C LEU A 408 -23.07 -10.45 21.04
N ILE A 409 -23.20 -10.76 22.34
CA ILE A 409 -24.29 -10.28 23.20
C ILE A 409 -24.22 -8.74 23.37
N LEU A 410 -23.02 -8.22 23.62
CA LEU A 410 -22.82 -6.77 23.76
C LEU A 410 -23.09 -6.01 22.44
N GLY A 411 -22.74 -6.58 21.31
CA GLY A 411 -23.02 -6.04 19.99
C GLY A 411 -24.52 -5.95 19.70
N VAL A 412 -25.27 -7.00 19.99
CA VAL A 412 -26.73 -7.03 19.85
C VAL A 412 -27.41 -6.07 20.80
N TYR A 413 -26.94 -5.97 22.05
CA TYR A 413 -27.47 -5.01 23.06
C TYR A 413 -27.28 -3.54 22.64
N TRP A 414 -26.16 -3.25 22.01
CA TRP A 414 -25.88 -1.89 21.50
C TRP A 414 -26.76 -1.51 20.32
N ILE A 415 -27.06 -2.47 19.41
CA ILE A 415 -27.95 -2.24 18.24
C ILE A 415 -29.41 -2.01 18.70
N ILE A 416 -29.88 -2.71 19.74
CA ILE A 416 -31.27 -2.57 20.21
C ILE A 416 -31.46 -1.26 21.01
N ARG A 417 -30.39 -0.67 21.55
CA ARG A 417 -30.46 0.55 22.36
C ARG A 417 -30.30 1.83 21.55
N LYS A 418 -29.98 1.73 20.26
CA LYS A 418 -29.99 2.82 19.28
C LYS A 418 -31.27 2.81 18.45
#